data_74c1006116fb4f3c7ecd37dee26e1dec
#
_entry.id   74c1006116fb4f3c7ecd37dee26e1dec
#
_cell.length_a   1.000
_cell.length_b   1.000
_cell.length_c   1.000
_cell.angle_alpha   90.00
_cell.angle_beta   90.00
_cell.angle_gamma   90.00
#
_symmetry.space_group_name_H-M   'P 1'
#
loop_
_entity.id
_entity.type
_entity.pdbx_description
1 polymer ?
#
loop_
_entity_poly.entity_id
_entity_poly.type
_entity_poly.pdbx_seq_one_letter_code
_entity_poly.pdbx_strand_id
1 'polypeptide(L)'
;MKKSFIPLWVEQTSRREWLKRAGFIGTAASLPSWANKAWAQGPSTLNAIPRIALVVGNAKYRDAPLKNPINDAKSISNELQKVGFKVTMQLDAGRVTLVDVIEKFSAELAKSKGVGMFYYAGHGVQLGWRNYLIPVDAEIDKLEDIKTKTVDLSSLLGGISKAANPMNVIILDACRDNPFGTRVPIEQKGLSQFDAPPGSLIAYATAPGNTASDGNGSNGLFTENLLREIRVPNAKIEDVLKRVRLGVRRSSRGEQIPWETTSLEEDFYFLPPASIKKKSEAELDRQYAEQKKEWDRIKDSKNVDDFYAFLNKYPSGFITEQATYQIEQLQKAKIFLQASKNAVAQKYGDQRFRVGDTFTGKLTDAITGKLIMNTYNKVEKIESGLVYLNNKSKDGSYAIRTLDGGLVRVGGARGMFFYDPPRLDMPGDILEVGKRWISRYTVTSEATKEVFIEEVSIAIVAYEEVEVPLGRFWAYRIEVTSPSFKRTFWAQPGWGIELKSVTERFKAQTKEVFELVSRIRGSEVL
;
A
#
# COMPACT_ATOMS: atom_id res chain seq x y z
N MET A 1 4.48 30.33 35.58
CA MET A 1 4.01 30.68 34.23
C MET A 1 3.42 29.44 33.54
N LYS A 2 2.10 29.34 33.54
CA LYS A 2 1.36 28.20 32.94
C LYS A 2 1.22 28.44 31.45
N LYS A 3 1.80 27.59 30.61
CA LYS A 3 1.47 27.51 29.18
C LYS A 3 0.44 26.40 29.00
N SER A 4 -0.79 26.81 28.69
CA SER A 4 -1.91 25.97 28.32
C SER A 4 -1.70 25.42 26.90
N PHE A 5 -1.70 24.10 26.78
CA PHE A 5 -1.84 23.40 25.49
C PHE A 5 -3.32 23.38 25.08
N ILE A 6 -3.64 24.02 23.98
CA ILE A 6 -4.95 23.95 23.34
C ILE A 6 -4.94 22.76 22.37
N PRO A 7 -5.88 21.80 22.46
CA PRO A 7 -5.99 20.74 21.49
C PRO A 7 -6.68 21.28 20.23
N LEU A 8 -6.03 21.11 19.08
CA LEU A 8 -6.58 21.41 17.75
C LEU A 8 -7.70 20.41 17.39
N TRP A 9 -8.93 20.73 17.77
CA TRP A 9 -10.12 20.27 17.10
C TRP A 9 -10.55 21.39 16.16
N VAL A 10 -10.25 21.25 14.86
CA VAL A 10 -10.83 22.11 13.84
C VAL A 10 -12.22 21.59 13.56
N GLU A 11 -13.23 22.27 14.12
CA GLU A 11 -14.60 22.22 13.61
C GLU A 11 -14.56 22.51 12.10
N GLN A 12 -15.31 21.73 11.35
CA GLN A 12 -15.59 22.02 9.95
C GLN A 12 -16.48 23.27 9.87
N THR A 13 -15.90 24.42 10.07
CA THR A 13 -16.50 25.68 9.62
C THR A 13 -16.34 25.73 8.11
N SER A 14 -17.44 25.88 7.38
CA SER A 14 -17.43 25.96 5.94
C SER A 14 -16.51 27.10 5.50
N ARG A 15 -15.80 26.95 4.37
CA ARG A 15 -14.94 27.98 3.76
C ARG A 15 -15.61 29.34 3.66
N ARG A 16 -16.95 29.38 3.61
CA ARG A 16 -17.79 30.59 3.61
C ARG A 16 -17.76 31.37 4.91
N GLU A 17 -17.69 30.72 6.06
CA GLU A 17 -17.66 31.42 7.36
C GLU A 17 -16.28 32.01 7.67
N TRP A 18 -15.21 31.36 7.20
CA TRP A 18 -13.85 31.89 7.34
C TRP A 18 -13.65 33.18 6.55
N LEU A 19 -14.21 33.26 5.33
CA LEU A 19 -14.14 34.45 4.46
C LEU A 19 -15.00 35.63 4.98
N LYS A 20 -16.03 35.37 5.77
CA LYS A 20 -16.87 36.42 6.36
C LYS A 20 -16.27 37.07 7.61
N ARG A 21 -15.34 36.39 8.29
CA ARG A 21 -14.67 36.90 9.51
C ARG A 21 -13.36 37.64 9.23
N ALA A 22 -12.80 37.53 8.04
CA ALA A 22 -11.69 38.34 7.58
C ALA A 22 -12.23 39.61 6.94
N GLY A 23 -12.71 40.54 7.79
CA GLY A 23 -13.09 41.90 7.34
C GLY A 23 -11.89 42.64 6.81
N PHE A 24 -11.76 42.72 5.50
CA PHE A 24 -10.75 43.55 4.83
C PHE A 24 -11.31 44.94 4.65
N ILE A 25 -10.74 45.91 5.39
CA ILE A 25 -10.80 47.33 5.06
C ILE A 25 -9.84 47.54 3.87
N GLY A 26 -10.40 48.01 2.76
CA GLY A 26 -9.67 48.14 1.52
C GLY A 26 -8.67 49.29 1.53
N THR A 27 -7.48 49.05 1.05
CA THR A 27 -6.69 49.98 0.28
C THR A 27 -6.32 49.29 -1.03
N ALA A 28 -6.82 49.85 -2.14
CA ALA A 28 -6.47 49.41 -3.48
C ALA A 28 -5.01 49.78 -3.75
N ALA A 29 -4.09 48.86 -3.41
CA ALA A 29 -2.74 48.92 -3.94
C ALA A 29 -2.73 48.14 -5.26
N SER A 30 -2.53 48.83 -6.37
CA SER A 30 -2.33 48.27 -7.70
C SER A 30 -1.14 47.31 -7.66
N LEU A 31 -1.40 46.01 -7.71
CA LEU A 31 -0.35 44.99 -7.87
C LEU A 31 0.31 45.16 -9.24
N PRO A 32 1.65 45.08 -9.33
CA PRO A 32 2.37 45.18 -10.59
C PRO A 32 1.86 44.17 -11.61
N SER A 33 1.78 44.56 -12.88
CA SER A 33 1.20 43.76 -13.99
C SER A 33 1.87 42.37 -14.22
N TRP A 34 3.02 42.12 -13.63
CA TRP A 34 3.66 40.80 -13.66
C TRP A 34 3.05 39.80 -12.67
N ALA A 35 2.41 40.26 -11.60
CA ALA A 35 1.77 39.36 -10.59
C ALA A 35 0.51 38.67 -11.16
N ASN A 36 -0.14 39.24 -12.16
CA ASN A 36 -1.31 38.61 -12.81
C ASN A 36 -0.95 37.55 -13.86
N LYS A 37 0.32 37.40 -14.24
CA LYS A 37 0.77 36.34 -15.17
C LYS A 37 1.12 35.03 -14.49
N ALA A 38 1.29 35.00 -13.17
CA ALA A 38 1.71 33.81 -12.45
C ALA A 38 0.57 32.83 -12.09
N TRP A 39 -0.70 33.19 -12.34
CA TRP A 39 -1.87 32.38 -11.92
C TRP A 39 -2.77 31.92 -13.06
N ALA A 40 -2.43 32.22 -14.31
CA ALA A 40 -3.02 31.54 -15.45
C ALA A 40 -2.17 30.31 -15.76
N GLN A 41 -2.46 29.17 -15.10
CA GLN A 41 -1.96 27.88 -15.58
C GLN A 41 -2.51 27.70 -17.01
N GLY A 42 -1.66 27.97 -17.99
CA GLY A 42 -1.91 27.60 -19.38
C GLY A 42 -2.13 26.09 -19.50
N PRO A 43 -2.50 25.58 -20.68
CA PRO A 43 -2.60 24.15 -20.93
C PRO A 43 -1.30 23.49 -20.49
N SER A 44 -1.41 22.31 -19.78
CA SER A 44 -0.26 21.58 -19.23
C SER A 44 0.91 21.60 -20.22
N THR A 45 2.01 22.20 -19.82
CA THR A 45 3.21 22.36 -20.65
C THR A 45 3.75 21.01 -21.12
N LEU A 46 3.45 19.93 -20.37
CA LEU A 46 3.86 18.55 -20.63
C LEU A 46 3.37 17.99 -21.97
N ASN A 47 2.27 18.52 -22.54
CA ASN A 47 1.76 18.04 -23.81
C ASN A 47 2.50 18.61 -25.03
N ALA A 48 3.24 19.70 -24.86
CA ALA A 48 3.96 20.39 -25.91
C ALA A 48 5.46 20.07 -25.99
N ILE A 49 6.00 19.37 -24.98
CA ILE A 49 7.41 19.05 -24.90
C ILE A 49 7.73 17.67 -25.50
N PRO A 50 9.00 17.40 -25.88
CA PRO A 50 9.41 16.10 -26.42
C PRO A 50 9.04 14.95 -25.49
N ARG A 51 8.67 13.82 -26.06
CA ARG A 51 8.37 12.58 -25.35
C ARG A 51 9.40 11.51 -25.74
N ILE A 52 10.11 10.99 -24.76
CA ILE A 52 11.22 10.06 -24.97
C ILE A 52 10.97 8.80 -24.15
N ALA A 53 11.09 7.64 -24.79
CA ALA A 53 10.92 6.37 -24.10
C ALA A 53 12.12 5.43 -24.32
N LEU A 54 12.50 4.73 -23.24
CA LEU A 54 13.33 3.53 -23.29
C LEU A 54 12.46 2.33 -22.93
N VAL A 55 12.36 1.37 -23.85
CA VAL A 55 11.57 0.15 -23.68
C VAL A 55 12.51 -1.05 -23.73
N VAL A 56 12.56 -1.83 -22.66
CA VAL A 56 13.43 -3.00 -22.52
C VAL A 56 12.58 -4.26 -22.35
N GLY A 57 12.88 -5.30 -23.15
CA GLY A 57 12.27 -6.62 -23.02
C GLY A 57 13.35 -7.71 -22.96
N ASN A 58 13.48 -8.37 -21.82
CA ASN A 58 14.45 -9.44 -21.57
C ASN A 58 13.73 -10.77 -21.38
N ALA A 59 13.98 -11.73 -22.24
CA ALA A 59 13.32 -13.04 -22.24
C ALA A 59 14.28 -14.22 -22.25
N LYS A 60 15.44 -14.08 -22.92
CA LYS A 60 16.38 -15.19 -23.18
C LYS A 60 17.35 -15.42 -22.03
N TYR A 61 16.81 -15.61 -20.84
CA TYR A 61 17.61 -16.01 -19.69
C TYR A 61 18.02 -17.48 -19.80
N ARG A 62 19.26 -17.79 -19.39
CA ARG A 62 19.78 -19.16 -19.47
C ARG A 62 18.98 -20.15 -18.61
N ASP A 63 18.70 -19.78 -17.36
CA ASP A 63 18.13 -20.71 -16.38
C ASP A 63 16.61 -20.59 -16.22
N ALA A 64 16.03 -19.43 -16.54
CA ALA A 64 14.60 -19.15 -16.38
C ALA A 64 14.08 -18.28 -17.54
N PRO A 65 14.00 -18.79 -18.78
CA PRO A 65 13.50 -18.02 -19.93
C PRO A 65 12.04 -17.63 -19.74
N LEU A 66 11.68 -16.42 -20.23
CA LEU A 66 10.34 -15.87 -20.17
C LEU A 66 9.70 -15.88 -21.56
N LYS A 67 8.37 -15.99 -21.60
CA LYS A 67 7.63 -16.09 -22.87
C LYS A 67 7.32 -14.73 -23.47
N ASN A 68 6.82 -13.79 -22.70
CA ASN A 68 6.14 -12.59 -23.18
C ASN A 68 6.98 -11.29 -23.25
N PRO A 69 8.09 -11.07 -22.51
CA PRO A 69 8.78 -9.78 -22.43
C PRO A 69 9.14 -9.15 -23.79
N ILE A 70 9.51 -9.96 -24.78
CA ILE A 70 9.84 -9.48 -26.13
C ILE A 70 8.60 -8.93 -26.84
N ASN A 71 7.48 -9.62 -26.72
CA ASN A 71 6.21 -9.20 -27.32
C ASN A 71 5.68 -7.96 -26.61
N ASP A 72 5.79 -7.92 -25.29
CA ASP A 72 5.40 -6.79 -24.47
C ASP A 72 6.18 -5.54 -24.86
N ALA A 73 7.50 -5.63 -24.93
CA ALA A 73 8.36 -4.52 -25.35
C ALA A 73 8.02 -4.02 -26.76
N LYS A 74 7.81 -4.93 -27.72
CA LYS A 74 7.43 -4.55 -29.09
C LYS A 74 6.06 -3.88 -29.12
N SER A 75 5.08 -4.41 -28.42
CA SER A 75 3.71 -3.88 -28.37
C SER A 75 3.68 -2.50 -27.71
N ILE A 76 4.36 -2.33 -26.58
CA ILE A 76 4.49 -1.03 -25.89
C ILE A 76 5.24 -0.02 -26.77
N SER A 77 6.35 -0.41 -27.41
CA SER A 77 7.10 0.48 -28.30
C SER A 77 6.22 1.01 -29.43
N ASN A 78 5.48 0.12 -30.10
CA ASN A 78 4.57 0.50 -31.17
C ASN A 78 3.46 1.44 -30.70
N GLU A 79 2.91 1.21 -29.51
CA GLU A 79 1.84 2.06 -28.97
C GLU A 79 2.36 3.42 -28.53
N LEU A 80 3.53 3.48 -27.87
CA LEU A 80 4.14 4.73 -27.49
C LEU A 80 4.54 5.61 -28.68
N GLN A 81 4.99 5.01 -29.78
CA GLN A 81 5.25 5.75 -31.02
C GLN A 81 3.99 6.41 -31.56
N LYS A 82 2.82 5.71 -31.53
CA LYS A 82 1.54 6.28 -31.98
C LYS A 82 1.07 7.45 -31.14
N VAL A 83 1.42 7.48 -29.84
CA VAL A 83 1.10 8.59 -28.94
C VAL A 83 2.23 9.61 -28.80
N GLY A 84 3.16 9.62 -29.77
CA GLY A 84 4.15 10.70 -29.95
C GLY A 84 5.46 10.54 -29.18
N PHE A 85 5.80 9.37 -28.67
CA PHE A 85 7.11 9.13 -28.09
C PHE A 85 8.16 8.79 -29.15
N LYS A 86 9.34 9.37 -29.00
CA LYS A 86 10.57 8.85 -29.60
C LYS A 86 11.03 7.66 -28.78
N VAL A 87 10.94 6.44 -29.33
CA VAL A 87 11.18 5.19 -28.62
C VAL A 87 12.54 4.61 -28.98
N THR A 88 13.37 4.32 -27.99
CA THR A 88 14.51 3.41 -28.07
C THR A 88 14.08 2.07 -27.50
N MET A 89 14.06 1.02 -28.31
CA MET A 89 13.73 -0.34 -27.89
C MET A 89 14.98 -1.21 -27.80
N GLN A 90 15.15 -1.92 -26.70
CA GLN A 90 16.23 -2.86 -26.47
C GLN A 90 15.67 -4.22 -26.08
N LEU A 91 16.07 -5.26 -26.78
CA LEU A 91 15.62 -6.62 -26.54
C LEU A 91 16.79 -7.49 -26.12
N ASP A 92 16.57 -8.40 -25.17
CA ASP A 92 17.54 -9.38 -24.66
C ASP A 92 18.90 -8.72 -24.31
N ALA A 93 18.84 -7.65 -23.53
CA ALA A 93 20.03 -6.88 -23.14
C ALA A 93 20.87 -7.63 -22.11
N GLY A 94 22.14 -7.82 -22.43
CA GLY A 94 23.19 -8.11 -21.44
C GLY A 94 23.49 -6.88 -20.58
N ARG A 95 24.27 -7.08 -19.50
CA ARG A 95 24.53 -6.04 -18.49
C ARG A 95 25.13 -4.76 -19.08
N VAL A 96 26.14 -4.90 -19.91
CA VAL A 96 26.84 -3.74 -20.53
C VAL A 96 25.85 -2.93 -21.39
N THR A 97 25.10 -3.61 -22.24
CA THR A 97 24.09 -2.97 -23.10
C THR A 97 22.99 -2.29 -22.27
N LEU A 98 22.50 -2.94 -21.22
CA LEU A 98 21.44 -2.39 -20.38
C LEU A 98 21.89 -1.12 -19.65
N VAL A 99 23.12 -1.08 -19.14
CA VAL A 99 23.71 0.12 -18.52
C VAL A 99 23.84 1.24 -19.55
N ASP A 100 24.42 0.95 -20.73
CA ASP A 100 24.65 1.94 -21.79
C ASP A 100 23.34 2.59 -22.28
N VAL A 101 22.28 1.80 -22.51
CA VAL A 101 20.99 2.37 -22.97
C VAL A 101 20.30 3.19 -21.88
N ILE A 102 20.46 2.84 -20.60
CA ILE A 102 19.94 3.64 -19.47
C ILE A 102 20.69 4.97 -19.36
N GLU A 103 22.02 4.96 -19.51
CA GLU A 103 22.83 6.19 -19.49
C GLU A 103 22.48 7.11 -20.67
N LYS A 104 22.38 6.56 -21.89
CA LYS A 104 21.95 7.30 -23.09
C LYS A 104 20.55 7.90 -22.93
N PHE A 105 19.62 7.15 -22.38
CA PHE A 105 18.26 7.64 -22.10
C PHE A 105 18.30 8.81 -21.11
N SER A 106 19.03 8.70 -20.02
CA SER A 106 19.18 9.76 -19.03
C SER A 106 19.83 11.02 -19.61
N ALA A 107 20.86 10.86 -20.46
CA ALA A 107 21.54 11.96 -21.16
C ALA A 107 20.60 12.66 -22.14
N GLU A 108 19.76 11.90 -22.87
CA GLU A 108 18.77 12.47 -23.80
C GLU A 108 17.68 13.25 -23.06
N LEU A 109 17.20 12.76 -21.91
CA LEU A 109 16.27 13.50 -21.05
C LEU A 109 16.90 14.80 -20.53
N ALA A 110 18.15 14.76 -20.10
CA ALA A 110 18.87 15.96 -19.64
C ALA A 110 18.99 17.03 -20.73
N LYS A 111 19.19 16.60 -21.99
CA LYS A 111 19.31 17.50 -23.15
C LYS A 111 17.97 18.04 -23.61
N SER A 112 16.97 17.19 -23.75
CA SER A 112 15.67 17.54 -24.34
C SER A 112 14.71 18.22 -23.35
N LYS A 113 14.90 17.99 -22.05
CA LYS A 113 13.96 18.37 -20.97
C LYS A 113 12.54 17.89 -21.26
N GLY A 114 12.43 16.71 -21.88
CA GLY A 114 11.15 16.09 -22.27
C GLY A 114 10.50 15.27 -21.17
N VAL A 115 9.33 14.72 -21.47
CA VAL A 115 8.72 13.65 -20.66
C VAL A 115 9.46 12.34 -20.91
N GLY A 116 9.98 11.74 -19.84
CA GLY A 116 10.65 10.45 -19.88
C GLY A 116 9.70 9.29 -19.60
N MET A 117 9.83 8.18 -20.35
CA MET A 117 9.16 6.93 -20.02
C MET A 117 10.15 5.77 -20.09
N PHE A 118 10.27 5.03 -19.01
CA PHE A 118 11.02 3.79 -18.94
C PHE A 118 10.06 2.63 -18.73
N TYR A 119 10.11 1.64 -19.62
CA TYR A 119 9.37 0.40 -19.50
C TYR A 119 10.35 -0.77 -19.50
N TYR A 120 10.19 -1.68 -18.54
CA TYR A 120 10.99 -2.88 -18.43
C TYR A 120 10.10 -4.10 -18.25
N ALA A 121 10.24 -5.09 -19.13
CA ALA A 121 9.68 -6.42 -18.99
C ALA A 121 10.80 -7.46 -18.89
N GLY A 122 10.80 -8.27 -17.83
CA GLY A 122 11.87 -9.24 -17.57
C GLY A 122 11.96 -9.66 -16.11
N HIS A 123 13.03 -10.35 -15.74
CA HIS A 123 13.30 -10.68 -14.35
C HIS A 123 13.80 -9.48 -13.56
N GLY A 124 13.31 -9.34 -12.35
CA GLY A 124 13.80 -8.41 -11.35
C GLY A 124 13.82 -9.04 -9.97
N VAL A 125 14.79 -8.67 -9.16
CA VAL A 125 14.92 -9.16 -7.78
C VAL A 125 15.16 -8.02 -6.81
N GLN A 126 14.76 -8.26 -5.57
CA GLN A 126 15.05 -7.37 -4.46
C GLN A 126 16.15 -7.98 -3.58
N LEU A 127 17.12 -7.17 -3.21
CA LEU A 127 18.14 -7.52 -2.22
C LEU A 127 18.45 -6.33 -1.33
N GLY A 128 18.26 -6.46 -0.02
CA GLY A 128 18.52 -5.38 0.94
C GLY A 128 17.73 -4.10 0.64
N TRP A 129 16.41 -4.22 0.33
CA TRP A 129 15.50 -3.13 -0.04
C TRP A 129 15.85 -2.40 -1.36
N ARG A 130 16.80 -2.92 -2.16
CA ARG A 130 17.12 -2.42 -3.49
C ARG A 130 16.59 -3.35 -4.55
N ASN A 131 16.15 -2.77 -5.66
CA ASN A 131 15.66 -3.51 -6.82
C ASN A 131 16.75 -3.61 -7.88
N TYR A 132 16.89 -4.80 -8.43
CA TYR A 132 17.88 -5.11 -9.45
C TYR A 132 17.17 -5.67 -10.68
N LEU A 133 17.44 -5.08 -11.84
CA LEU A 133 17.03 -5.59 -13.15
C LEU A 133 18.03 -6.64 -13.59
N ILE A 134 17.57 -7.81 -14.01
CA ILE A 134 18.42 -8.93 -14.38
C ILE A 134 18.70 -8.89 -15.88
N PRO A 135 19.96 -8.71 -16.32
CA PRO A 135 20.34 -8.84 -17.71
C PRO A 135 20.30 -10.31 -18.15
N VAL A 136 20.17 -10.57 -19.48
CA VAL A 136 20.06 -11.96 -19.96
C VAL A 136 21.35 -12.77 -19.84
N ASP A 137 22.48 -12.10 -19.71
CA ASP A 137 23.82 -12.68 -19.52
C ASP A 137 24.26 -12.82 -18.06
N ALA A 138 23.36 -12.52 -17.11
CA ALA A 138 23.70 -12.61 -15.68
C ALA A 138 23.78 -14.07 -15.21
N GLU A 139 24.97 -14.48 -14.78
CA GLU A 139 25.21 -15.76 -14.13
C GLU A 139 25.28 -15.57 -12.62
N ILE A 140 24.19 -15.90 -11.93
CA ILE A 140 23.99 -15.66 -10.49
C ILE A 140 24.08 -17.00 -9.75
N ASP A 141 25.16 -17.18 -8.98
CA ASP A 141 25.42 -18.39 -8.20
C ASP A 141 25.34 -18.14 -6.68
N LYS A 142 25.49 -16.88 -6.27
CA LYS A 142 25.43 -16.44 -4.87
C LYS A 142 24.81 -15.04 -4.74
N LEU A 143 24.39 -14.64 -3.55
CA LEU A 143 23.72 -13.36 -3.29
C LEU A 143 24.57 -12.14 -3.69
N GLU A 144 25.91 -12.22 -3.52
CA GLU A 144 26.83 -11.13 -3.86
C GLU A 144 26.86 -10.85 -5.37
N ASP A 145 26.62 -11.86 -6.20
CA ASP A 145 26.58 -11.74 -7.66
C ASP A 145 25.46 -10.79 -8.11
N ILE A 146 24.36 -10.72 -7.36
CA ILE A 146 23.24 -9.82 -7.67
C ILE A 146 23.73 -8.38 -7.77
N LYS A 147 24.56 -7.91 -6.82
CA LYS A 147 25.05 -6.53 -6.80
C LYS A 147 26.02 -6.22 -7.94
N THR A 148 26.79 -7.21 -8.39
CA THR A 148 27.88 -7.02 -9.35
C THR A 148 27.52 -7.38 -10.78
N LYS A 149 26.61 -8.35 -10.98
CA LYS A 149 26.25 -8.89 -12.29
C LYS A 149 24.88 -8.41 -12.80
N THR A 150 24.13 -7.66 -11.99
CA THR A 150 22.83 -7.09 -12.41
C THR A 150 22.89 -5.57 -12.49
N VAL A 151 21.76 -4.91 -12.74
CA VAL A 151 21.66 -3.45 -12.81
C VAL A 151 20.75 -2.94 -11.69
N ASP A 152 21.32 -2.17 -10.77
CA ASP A 152 20.57 -1.53 -9.67
C ASP A 152 19.65 -0.45 -10.26
N LEU A 153 18.35 -0.55 -9.99
CA LEU A 153 17.33 0.41 -10.43
C LEU A 153 17.61 1.83 -9.92
N SER A 154 18.30 1.96 -8.79
CA SER A 154 18.68 3.28 -8.26
C SER A 154 19.62 4.05 -9.18
N SER A 155 20.37 3.38 -10.07
CA SER A 155 21.19 4.02 -11.10
C SER A 155 20.32 4.76 -12.13
N LEU A 156 19.23 4.13 -12.60
CA LEU A 156 18.25 4.76 -13.47
C LEU A 156 17.58 5.96 -12.78
N LEU A 157 17.10 5.76 -11.54
CA LEU A 157 16.43 6.82 -10.78
C LEU A 157 17.37 8.01 -10.52
N GLY A 158 18.64 7.75 -10.22
CA GLY A 158 19.68 8.77 -10.08
C GLY A 158 19.96 9.51 -11.38
N GLY A 159 20.00 8.82 -12.51
CA GLY A 159 20.15 9.41 -13.84
C GLY A 159 18.99 10.34 -14.20
N ILE A 160 17.77 9.89 -13.99
CA ILE A 160 16.53 10.65 -14.18
C ILE A 160 16.50 11.89 -13.27
N SER A 161 16.83 11.75 -11.99
CA SER A 161 16.88 12.87 -11.05
C SER A 161 17.89 13.93 -11.49
N LYS A 162 19.08 13.52 -11.98
CA LYS A 162 20.11 14.43 -12.51
C LYS A 162 19.69 15.08 -13.81
N ALA A 163 18.88 14.42 -14.63
CA ALA A 163 18.38 14.98 -15.88
C ALA A 163 17.50 16.22 -15.62
N ALA A 164 16.88 16.34 -14.47
CA ALA A 164 16.04 17.45 -14.06
C ALA A 164 15.01 17.84 -15.15
N ASN A 165 14.41 16.84 -15.78
CA ASN A 165 13.32 16.97 -16.71
C ASN A 165 11.98 16.99 -15.95
N PRO A 166 10.90 17.56 -16.52
CA PRO A 166 9.69 17.88 -15.75
C PRO A 166 8.90 16.65 -15.30
N MET A 167 9.01 15.52 -16.04
CA MET A 167 8.20 14.35 -15.71
C MET A 167 8.84 13.05 -16.17
N ASN A 168 8.68 12.00 -15.36
CA ASN A 168 9.11 10.64 -15.68
C ASN A 168 8.07 9.60 -15.28
N VAL A 169 7.86 8.62 -16.15
CA VAL A 169 7.04 7.45 -15.91
C VAL A 169 7.91 6.20 -15.96
N ILE A 170 7.98 5.46 -14.90
CA ILE A 170 8.75 4.21 -14.80
C ILE A 170 7.77 3.05 -14.63
N ILE A 171 7.77 2.11 -15.56
CA ILE A 171 6.89 0.93 -15.54
C ILE A 171 7.76 -0.32 -15.46
N LEU A 172 7.53 -1.11 -14.40
CA LEU A 172 8.27 -2.32 -14.09
C LEU A 172 7.31 -3.53 -14.20
N ASP A 173 7.28 -4.12 -15.39
CA ASP A 173 6.58 -5.39 -15.67
C ASP A 173 7.56 -6.56 -15.47
N ALA A 174 8.00 -6.70 -14.23
CA ALA A 174 8.98 -7.71 -13.85
C ALA A 174 8.33 -8.80 -13.01
N CYS A 175 8.60 -10.07 -13.40
CA CYS A 175 8.25 -11.23 -12.60
C CYS A 175 8.92 -11.15 -11.23
N ARG A 176 8.21 -11.59 -10.21
CA ARG A 176 8.64 -11.47 -8.81
C ARG A 176 8.99 -12.81 -8.18
N ASP A 177 9.05 -13.87 -8.96
CA ASP A 177 9.61 -15.14 -8.50
C ASP A 177 11.13 -15.07 -8.52
N ASN A 178 11.74 -15.75 -7.56
CA ASN A 178 13.18 -15.92 -7.54
C ASN A 178 13.59 -16.77 -8.77
N PRO A 179 14.19 -16.19 -9.82
CA PRO A 179 14.53 -16.93 -11.03
C PRO A 179 15.70 -17.90 -10.82
N PHE A 180 16.36 -17.84 -9.66
CA PHE A 180 17.52 -18.68 -9.32
C PHE A 180 17.10 -19.90 -8.48
N GLY A 181 15.82 -20.02 -8.12
CA GLY A 181 15.29 -21.14 -7.32
C GLY A 181 15.98 -21.27 -5.96
N THR A 182 16.22 -22.54 -5.55
CA THR A 182 16.90 -22.84 -4.28
C THR A 182 18.41 -22.60 -4.30
N ARG A 183 19.00 -22.40 -5.49
CA ARG A 183 20.45 -22.16 -5.65
C ARG A 183 20.89 -20.86 -4.98
N VAL A 184 20.08 -19.82 -5.11
CA VAL A 184 20.31 -18.53 -4.45
C VAL A 184 19.07 -18.19 -3.65
N PRO A 185 19.02 -18.47 -2.36
CA PRO A 185 17.86 -18.21 -1.53
C PRO A 185 17.67 -16.70 -1.35
N ILE A 186 16.65 -16.15 -1.98
CA ILE A 186 16.22 -14.76 -1.80
C ILE A 186 15.03 -14.77 -0.86
N GLU A 187 15.20 -14.24 0.34
CA GLU A 187 14.15 -14.24 1.38
C GLU A 187 12.95 -13.37 1.01
N GLN A 188 13.19 -12.30 0.25
CA GLN A 188 12.17 -11.32 -0.10
C GLN A 188 11.68 -11.55 -1.53
N LYS A 189 10.41 -11.93 -1.67
CA LYS A 189 9.78 -12.06 -2.98
C LYS A 189 9.44 -10.69 -3.55
N GLY A 190 9.66 -10.53 -4.85
CA GLY A 190 9.24 -9.35 -5.59
C GLY A 190 10.23 -8.20 -5.62
N LEU A 191 9.76 -7.06 -6.11
CA LEU A 191 10.49 -5.79 -6.04
C LEU A 191 10.02 -5.00 -4.82
N SER A 192 10.93 -4.30 -4.15
CA SER A 192 10.55 -3.36 -3.10
C SER A 192 9.87 -2.13 -3.68
N GLN A 193 8.99 -1.56 -2.91
CA GLN A 193 8.40 -0.27 -3.24
C GLN A 193 9.44 0.82 -3.01
N PHE A 194 9.60 1.70 -4.01
CA PHE A 194 10.34 2.95 -3.86
C PHE A 194 9.38 4.13 -3.84
N ASP A 195 9.73 5.16 -3.09
CA ASP A 195 9.09 6.46 -3.26
C ASP A 195 9.49 7.04 -4.61
N ALA A 196 8.51 7.55 -5.35
CA ALA A 196 8.77 8.17 -6.64
C ALA A 196 9.58 9.46 -6.44
N PRO A 197 10.72 9.64 -7.15
CA PRO A 197 11.43 10.91 -7.15
C PRO A 197 10.50 12.07 -7.56
N PRO A 198 10.80 13.33 -7.18
CA PRO A 198 10.00 14.47 -7.58
C PRO A 198 9.72 14.49 -9.10
N GLY A 199 8.47 14.74 -9.49
CA GLY A 199 8.03 14.73 -10.89
C GLY A 199 7.99 13.33 -11.52
N SER A 200 7.94 12.26 -10.73
CA SER A 200 7.96 10.89 -11.25
C SER A 200 6.76 10.07 -10.81
N LEU A 201 6.45 9.07 -11.61
CA LEU A 201 5.50 8.01 -11.31
C LEU A 201 6.17 6.65 -11.55
N ILE A 202 6.09 5.74 -10.58
CA ILE A 202 6.59 4.37 -10.70
C ILE A 202 5.40 3.42 -10.59
N ALA A 203 5.21 2.59 -11.61
CA ALA A 203 4.17 1.56 -11.65
C ALA A 203 4.81 0.16 -11.69
N TYR A 204 4.21 -0.75 -10.95
CA TYR A 204 4.62 -2.14 -10.85
C TYR A 204 3.49 -3.05 -11.33
N ALA A 205 3.80 -4.08 -12.09
CA ALA A 205 2.80 -5.03 -12.58
C ALA A 205 2.03 -5.77 -11.48
N THR A 206 2.60 -5.84 -10.27
CA THR A 206 1.94 -6.44 -9.10
C THR A 206 2.39 -5.80 -7.80
N ALA A 207 1.60 -5.94 -6.73
CA ALA A 207 1.92 -5.42 -5.40
C ALA A 207 3.15 -6.12 -4.78
N PRO A 208 3.87 -5.47 -3.85
CA PRO A 208 5.01 -6.07 -3.15
C PRO A 208 4.67 -7.45 -2.55
N GLY A 209 5.52 -8.44 -2.80
CA GLY A 209 5.34 -9.81 -2.28
C GLY A 209 4.46 -10.75 -3.12
N ASN A 210 3.87 -10.28 -4.22
CA ASN A 210 3.05 -11.10 -5.12
C ASN A 210 3.77 -11.41 -6.45
N THR A 211 3.34 -12.44 -7.15
CA THR A 211 3.85 -12.83 -8.46
C THR A 211 3.04 -12.17 -9.58
N ALA A 212 3.69 -11.83 -10.70
CA ALA A 212 3.02 -11.40 -11.91
C ALA A 212 2.78 -12.65 -12.80
N SER A 213 1.60 -12.73 -13.39
CA SER A 213 1.26 -13.80 -14.32
C SER A 213 1.72 -13.43 -15.74
N ASP A 214 2.36 -14.37 -16.43
CA ASP A 214 2.70 -14.23 -17.87
C ASP A 214 1.46 -14.13 -18.76
N GLY A 215 0.26 -14.34 -18.21
CA GLY A 215 -0.98 -14.35 -19.01
C GLY A 215 -1.08 -15.54 -19.97
N ASN A 216 -2.25 -15.70 -20.57
CA ASN A 216 -2.51 -16.75 -21.56
C ASN A 216 -2.38 -16.25 -23.02
N GLY A 217 -2.16 -14.95 -23.21
CA GLY A 217 -2.10 -14.27 -24.50
C GLY A 217 -0.68 -14.10 -25.05
N SER A 218 -0.57 -13.26 -26.07
CA SER A 218 0.71 -12.84 -26.65
C SER A 218 1.46 -11.81 -25.81
N ASN A 219 0.78 -11.18 -24.86
CA ASN A 219 1.32 -10.21 -23.92
C ASN A 219 1.06 -10.69 -22.49
N GLY A 220 1.89 -10.22 -21.56
CA GLY A 220 1.64 -10.33 -20.14
C GLY A 220 0.36 -9.62 -19.72
N LEU A 221 -0.30 -10.11 -18.67
CA LEU A 221 -1.61 -9.62 -18.23
C LEU A 221 -1.62 -8.11 -17.92
N PHE A 222 -0.55 -7.60 -17.30
CA PHE A 222 -0.40 -6.18 -17.01
C PHE A 222 -0.26 -5.38 -18.31
N THR A 223 0.64 -5.79 -19.19
CA THR A 223 0.90 -5.11 -20.47
C THR A 223 -0.31 -5.12 -21.39
N GLU A 224 -1.09 -6.21 -21.47
CA GLU A 224 -2.32 -6.27 -22.23
C GLU A 224 -3.31 -5.18 -21.80
N ASN A 225 -3.52 -5.04 -20.49
CA ASN A 225 -4.38 -4.00 -19.93
C ASN A 225 -3.80 -2.59 -20.14
N LEU A 226 -2.50 -2.40 -19.99
CA LEU A 226 -1.84 -1.10 -20.22
C LEU A 226 -1.99 -0.64 -21.67
N LEU A 227 -1.78 -1.51 -22.64
CA LEU A 227 -1.96 -1.22 -24.07
C LEU A 227 -3.38 -0.77 -24.42
N ARG A 228 -4.38 -1.35 -23.76
CA ARG A 228 -5.77 -0.93 -23.92
C ARG A 228 -6.02 0.47 -23.38
N GLU A 229 -5.50 0.75 -22.19
CA GLU A 229 -5.79 2.00 -21.47
C GLU A 229 -4.96 3.19 -21.96
N ILE A 230 -3.77 3.00 -22.52
CA ILE A 230 -2.99 4.06 -23.20
C ILE A 230 -3.78 4.69 -24.34
N ARG A 231 -4.66 3.92 -25.02
CA ARG A 231 -5.47 4.36 -26.15
C ARG A 231 -6.70 5.17 -25.75
N VAL A 232 -7.00 5.28 -24.46
CA VAL A 232 -8.18 6.01 -24.01
C VAL A 232 -7.90 7.51 -24.07
N PRO A 233 -8.63 8.27 -24.90
CA PRO A 233 -8.42 9.70 -25.02
C PRO A 233 -8.84 10.44 -23.75
N ASN A 234 -8.18 11.54 -23.48
CA ASN A 234 -8.48 12.44 -22.35
C ASN A 234 -8.34 11.78 -20.96
N ALA A 235 -7.66 10.64 -20.87
CA ALA A 235 -7.41 9.95 -19.61
C ALA A 235 -6.09 10.44 -18.98
N LYS A 236 -6.13 10.90 -17.75
CA LYS A 236 -4.94 11.16 -16.95
C LYS A 236 -4.19 9.86 -16.69
N ILE A 237 -2.86 9.92 -16.59
CA ILE A 237 -2.04 8.73 -16.38
C ILE A 237 -2.45 7.95 -15.11
N GLU A 238 -2.84 8.63 -14.05
CA GLU A 238 -3.32 8.01 -12.82
C GLU A 238 -4.62 7.23 -13.07
N ASP A 239 -5.53 7.77 -13.88
CA ASP A 239 -6.77 7.08 -14.25
C ASP A 239 -6.51 5.91 -15.20
N VAL A 240 -5.53 6.04 -16.10
CA VAL A 240 -5.04 4.92 -16.93
C VAL A 240 -4.57 3.77 -16.04
N LEU A 241 -3.67 4.04 -15.07
CA LEU A 241 -3.12 3.01 -14.19
C LEU A 241 -4.16 2.41 -13.25
N LYS A 242 -5.10 3.21 -12.75
CA LYS A 242 -6.23 2.69 -11.96
C LYS A 242 -7.08 1.71 -12.77
N ARG A 243 -7.40 2.01 -14.04
CA ARG A 243 -8.13 1.08 -14.91
C ARG A 243 -7.30 -0.15 -15.27
N VAL A 244 -5.99 -0.01 -15.49
CA VAL A 244 -5.07 -1.14 -15.64
C VAL A 244 -5.15 -2.05 -14.42
N ARG A 245 -5.04 -1.48 -13.21
CA ARG A 245 -5.15 -2.24 -11.95
C ARG A 245 -6.48 -2.99 -11.85
N LEU A 246 -7.58 -2.33 -12.19
CA LEU A 246 -8.91 -2.96 -12.18
C LEU A 246 -9.01 -4.11 -13.17
N GLY A 247 -8.51 -3.93 -14.41
CA GLY A 247 -8.51 -4.94 -15.44
C GLY A 247 -7.67 -6.15 -15.06
N VAL A 248 -6.45 -5.93 -14.60
CA VAL A 248 -5.54 -7.00 -14.14
C VAL A 248 -6.15 -7.76 -12.96
N ARG A 249 -6.65 -7.03 -11.94
CA ARG A 249 -7.29 -7.62 -10.77
C ARG A 249 -8.50 -8.47 -11.15
N ARG A 250 -9.36 -7.97 -12.05
CA ARG A 250 -10.53 -8.71 -12.54
C ARG A 250 -10.12 -9.99 -13.26
N SER A 251 -9.19 -9.90 -14.22
CA SER A 251 -8.74 -11.04 -15.03
C SER A 251 -7.99 -12.08 -14.22
N SER A 252 -7.21 -11.67 -13.22
CA SER A 252 -6.49 -12.56 -12.29
C SER A 252 -7.34 -13.03 -11.12
N ARG A 253 -8.63 -12.67 -11.04
CA ARG A 253 -9.50 -12.96 -9.88
C ARG A 253 -8.91 -12.50 -8.53
N GLY A 254 -8.15 -11.40 -8.57
CA GLY A 254 -7.52 -10.81 -7.38
C GLY A 254 -6.13 -11.34 -7.05
N GLU A 255 -5.58 -12.28 -7.82
CA GLU A 255 -4.25 -12.84 -7.59
C GLU A 255 -3.12 -11.86 -7.94
N GLN A 256 -3.35 -11.00 -8.95
CA GLN A 256 -2.42 -9.96 -9.35
C GLN A 256 -3.06 -8.58 -9.21
N ILE A 257 -2.43 -7.71 -8.44
CA ILE A 257 -2.91 -6.34 -8.18
C ILE A 257 -1.75 -5.38 -8.47
N PRO A 258 -1.75 -4.65 -9.60
CA PRO A 258 -0.76 -3.62 -9.89
C PRO A 258 -0.72 -2.54 -8.82
N TRP A 259 0.47 -1.96 -8.65
CA TRP A 259 0.72 -0.92 -7.66
C TRP A 259 1.46 0.26 -8.30
N GLU A 260 1.18 1.49 -7.85
CA GLU A 260 1.95 2.66 -8.24
C GLU A 260 2.25 3.58 -7.06
N THR A 261 3.35 4.35 -7.20
CA THR A 261 3.68 5.52 -6.39
C THR A 261 3.84 6.72 -7.30
N THR A 262 3.38 7.88 -6.90
CA THR A 262 3.43 9.10 -7.71
C THR A 262 3.81 10.32 -6.87
N SER A 263 4.64 11.17 -7.47
CA SER A 263 4.98 12.52 -7.00
C SER A 263 4.73 13.56 -8.10
N LEU A 264 3.81 13.25 -9.04
CA LEU A 264 3.46 14.16 -10.12
C LEU A 264 2.69 15.37 -9.60
N GLU A 265 3.08 16.55 -10.06
CA GLU A 265 2.42 17.83 -9.74
C GLU A 265 1.53 18.30 -10.89
N GLU A 266 1.78 17.83 -12.12
CA GLU A 266 1.01 18.19 -13.33
C GLU A 266 0.35 16.96 -13.95
N ASP A 267 -0.82 17.19 -14.55
CA ASP A 267 -1.55 16.16 -15.28
C ASP A 267 -0.82 15.74 -16.57
N PHE A 268 -0.67 14.45 -16.78
CA PHE A 268 -0.16 13.88 -18.03
C PHE A 268 -1.21 13.02 -18.71
N TYR A 269 -1.24 13.14 -20.05
CA TYR A 269 -2.14 12.39 -20.93
C TYR A 269 -1.35 11.75 -22.07
N PHE A 270 -1.56 10.47 -22.31
CA PHE A 270 -1.05 9.84 -23.53
C PHE A 270 -1.69 10.47 -24.78
N LEU A 271 -3.00 10.61 -24.74
CA LEU A 271 -3.82 11.27 -25.76
C LEU A 271 -4.55 12.47 -25.11
N PRO A 272 -3.95 13.67 -25.14
CA PRO A 272 -4.48 14.83 -24.45
C PRO A 272 -5.78 15.34 -25.05
N PRO A 273 -6.67 15.96 -24.25
CA PRO A 273 -7.83 16.68 -24.77
C PRO A 273 -7.40 17.89 -25.64
N ALA A 274 -8.24 18.26 -26.58
CA ALA A 274 -8.00 19.44 -27.46
C ALA A 274 -7.86 20.75 -26.65
N SER A 275 -8.48 20.84 -25.47
CA SER A 275 -8.30 21.93 -24.53
C SER A 275 -8.45 21.43 -23.10
N ILE A 276 -7.48 21.74 -22.23
CA ILE A 276 -7.56 21.46 -20.80
C ILE A 276 -8.24 22.65 -20.14
N LYS A 277 -9.55 22.52 -19.89
CA LYS A 277 -10.30 23.51 -19.10
C LYS A 277 -10.43 23.03 -17.67
N LYS A 278 -10.10 23.89 -16.71
CA LYS A 278 -10.41 23.64 -15.30
C LYS A 278 -11.92 23.59 -15.15
N LYS A 279 -12.45 22.47 -14.64
CA LYS A 279 -13.88 22.33 -14.41
C LYS A 279 -14.37 23.35 -13.40
N SER A 280 -15.51 23.95 -13.66
CA SER A 280 -16.17 24.84 -12.70
C SER A 280 -16.65 24.04 -11.48
N GLU A 281 -16.83 24.71 -10.33
CA GLU A 281 -17.37 24.08 -9.11
C GLU A 281 -18.74 23.42 -9.38
N ALA A 282 -19.61 24.08 -10.15
CA ALA A 282 -20.90 23.53 -10.55
C ALA A 282 -20.80 22.27 -11.41
N GLU A 283 -19.79 22.14 -12.26
CA GLU A 283 -19.53 20.90 -13.04
C GLU A 283 -19.02 19.77 -12.15
N LEU A 284 -18.18 20.09 -11.15
CA LEU A 284 -17.70 19.11 -10.17
C LEU A 284 -18.84 18.60 -9.28
N ASP A 285 -19.71 19.51 -8.81
CA ASP A 285 -20.88 19.15 -8.01
C ASP A 285 -21.86 18.26 -8.80
N ARG A 286 -22.09 18.60 -10.09
CA ARG A 286 -22.94 17.77 -10.96
C ARG A 286 -22.36 16.37 -11.16
N GLN A 287 -21.04 16.28 -11.43
CA GLN A 287 -20.37 15.00 -11.58
C GLN A 287 -20.44 14.18 -10.29
N TYR A 288 -20.23 14.80 -9.15
CA TYR A 288 -20.38 14.11 -7.85
C TYR A 288 -21.80 13.62 -7.64
N ALA A 289 -22.81 14.43 -7.95
CA ALA A 289 -24.22 14.03 -7.82
C ALA A 289 -24.58 12.85 -8.74
N GLU A 290 -24.08 12.84 -9.98
CA GLU A 290 -24.25 11.71 -10.92
C GLU A 290 -23.54 10.45 -10.41
N GLN A 291 -22.30 10.56 -9.94
CA GLN A 291 -21.55 9.47 -9.36
C GLN A 291 -22.24 8.90 -8.13
N LYS A 292 -22.72 9.78 -7.24
CA LYS A 292 -23.45 9.39 -6.03
C LYS A 292 -24.76 8.66 -6.36
N LYS A 293 -25.52 9.14 -7.34
CA LYS A 293 -26.76 8.50 -7.78
C LYS A 293 -26.50 7.08 -8.30
N GLU A 294 -25.44 6.88 -9.05
CA GLU A 294 -25.08 5.55 -9.57
C GLU A 294 -24.58 4.64 -8.44
N TRP A 295 -23.78 5.18 -7.52
CA TRP A 295 -23.33 4.47 -6.33
C TRP A 295 -24.50 4.01 -5.45
N ASP A 296 -25.48 4.88 -5.17
CA ASP A 296 -26.64 4.55 -4.34
C ASP A 296 -27.48 3.39 -4.92
N ARG A 297 -27.39 3.14 -6.25
CA ARG A 297 -28.05 1.99 -6.90
C ARG A 297 -27.31 0.68 -6.69
N ILE A 298 -25.97 0.71 -6.55
CA ILE A 298 -25.13 -0.49 -6.54
C ILE A 298 -24.48 -0.80 -5.20
N LYS A 299 -24.44 0.12 -4.26
CA LYS A 299 -23.70 -0.01 -2.98
C LYS A 299 -24.00 -1.29 -2.20
N ASP A 300 -25.21 -1.82 -2.30
CA ASP A 300 -25.67 -3.03 -1.64
C ASP A 300 -25.66 -4.28 -2.55
N SER A 301 -25.15 -4.14 -3.80
CA SER A 301 -25.06 -5.25 -4.75
C SER A 301 -24.17 -6.37 -4.21
N LYS A 302 -24.53 -7.61 -4.55
CA LYS A 302 -23.70 -8.80 -4.31
C LYS A 302 -22.94 -9.23 -5.56
N ASN A 303 -23.15 -8.55 -6.68
CA ASN A 303 -22.45 -8.79 -7.92
C ASN A 303 -21.21 -7.89 -8.00
N VAL A 304 -20.04 -8.49 -7.99
CA VAL A 304 -18.77 -7.76 -8.06
C VAL A 304 -18.61 -6.95 -9.36
N ASP A 305 -19.25 -7.40 -10.45
CA ASP A 305 -19.17 -6.74 -11.76
C ASP A 305 -19.82 -5.35 -11.77
N ASP A 306 -20.82 -5.10 -10.93
CA ASP A 306 -21.44 -3.78 -10.79
C ASP A 306 -20.42 -2.75 -10.28
N PHE A 307 -19.59 -3.13 -9.34
CA PHE A 307 -18.52 -2.28 -8.81
C PHE A 307 -17.38 -2.09 -9.81
N TYR A 308 -17.02 -3.14 -10.57
CA TYR A 308 -16.05 -2.99 -11.65
C TYR A 308 -16.54 -2.04 -12.75
N ALA A 309 -17.81 -2.13 -13.14
CA ALA A 309 -18.42 -1.22 -14.12
C ALA A 309 -18.40 0.23 -13.59
N PHE A 310 -18.73 0.43 -12.32
CA PHE A 310 -18.68 1.73 -11.67
C PHE A 310 -17.26 2.32 -11.68
N LEU A 311 -16.24 1.56 -11.27
CA LEU A 311 -14.85 2.01 -11.22
C LEU A 311 -14.26 2.26 -12.61
N ASN A 312 -14.68 1.53 -13.64
CA ASN A 312 -14.29 1.82 -15.01
C ASN A 312 -14.78 3.19 -15.48
N LYS A 313 -15.99 3.57 -15.08
CA LYS A 313 -16.60 4.86 -15.41
C LYS A 313 -16.04 5.99 -14.55
N TYR A 314 -15.80 5.71 -13.27
CA TYR A 314 -15.31 6.67 -12.26
C TYR A 314 -14.03 6.13 -11.59
N PRO A 315 -12.86 6.21 -12.23
CA PRO A 315 -11.63 5.64 -11.70
C PRO A 315 -11.04 6.41 -10.52
N SER A 316 -11.48 7.64 -10.29
CA SER A 316 -10.97 8.53 -9.24
C SER A 316 -12.10 9.22 -8.49
N GLY A 317 -11.92 9.46 -7.18
CA GLY A 317 -12.85 10.18 -6.32
C GLY A 317 -13.17 9.43 -5.02
N PHE A 318 -13.82 10.10 -4.09
CA PHE A 318 -14.11 9.57 -2.75
C PHE A 318 -14.98 8.28 -2.77
N ILE A 319 -15.97 8.21 -3.67
CA ILE A 319 -16.85 7.03 -3.78
C ILE A 319 -16.11 5.83 -4.36
N THR A 320 -15.06 6.05 -5.15
CA THR A 320 -14.27 4.96 -5.76
C THR A 320 -13.54 4.12 -4.71
N GLU A 321 -13.12 4.70 -3.59
CA GLU A 321 -12.53 3.95 -2.49
C GLU A 321 -13.53 2.98 -1.86
N GLN A 322 -14.79 3.41 -1.72
CA GLN A 322 -15.87 2.56 -1.21
C GLN A 322 -16.18 1.41 -2.18
N ALA A 323 -16.21 1.69 -3.49
CA ALA A 323 -16.45 0.66 -4.52
C ALA A 323 -15.28 -0.36 -4.55
N THR A 324 -14.04 0.10 -4.42
CA THR A 324 -12.86 -0.76 -4.31
C THR A 324 -12.95 -1.66 -3.09
N TYR A 325 -13.36 -1.12 -1.95
CA TYR A 325 -13.58 -1.88 -0.73
C TYR A 325 -14.65 -2.97 -0.91
N GLN A 326 -15.77 -2.67 -1.59
CA GLN A 326 -16.81 -3.67 -1.88
C GLN A 326 -16.28 -4.81 -2.76
N ILE A 327 -15.48 -4.50 -3.79
CA ILE A 327 -14.82 -5.53 -4.60
C ILE A 327 -13.95 -6.42 -3.71
N GLU A 328 -13.17 -5.82 -2.81
CA GLU A 328 -12.34 -6.59 -1.86
C GLU A 328 -13.15 -7.53 -0.99
N GLN A 329 -14.28 -7.07 -0.47
CA GLN A 329 -15.14 -7.91 0.36
C GLN A 329 -15.78 -9.06 -0.46
N LEU A 330 -16.25 -8.78 -1.68
CA LEU A 330 -16.91 -9.77 -2.52
C LEU A 330 -15.95 -10.78 -3.13
N GLN A 331 -14.72 -10.37 -3.44
CA GLN A 331 -13.68 -11.24 -4.00
C GLN A 331 -12.83 -11.95 -2.94
N LYS A 332 -12.95 -11.58 -1.66
CA LYS A 332 -12.36 -12.40 -0.61
C LYS A 332 -12.88 -13.81 -0.79
N ALA A 333 -12.01 -14.68 -1.28
CA ALA A 333 -12.34 -16.07 -1.50
C ALA A 333 -13.01 -16.60 -0.23
N LYS A 334 -14.21 -17.16 -0.37
CA LYS A 334 -14.70 -18.15 0.57
C LYS A 334 -13.75 -19.32 0.42
N ILE A 335 -12.60 -19.27 1.11
CA ILE A 335 -11.63 -20.33 1.08
C ILE A 335 -12.29 -21.46 1.86
N PHE A 336 -12.81 -22.46 1.13
CA PHE A 336 -12.96 -23.79 1.67
C PHE A 336 -11.54 -24.28 1.95
N LEU A 337 -11.15 -24.26 3.21
CA LEU A 337 -9.84 -24.67 3.67
C LEU A 337 -9.64 -26.13 3.29
N GLN A 338 -8.87 -26.39 2.22
CA GLN A 338 -8.11 -27.63 2.17
C GLN A 338 -6.96 -27.47 3.17
N ALA A 339 -7.09 -28.15 4.29
CA ALA A 339 -6.07 -28.18 5.33
C ALA A 339 -4.72 -28.54 4.68
N SER A 340 -3.76 -27.64 4.78
CA SER A 340 -2.36 -27.98 4.51
C SER A 340 -1.98 -29.13 5.44
N LYS A 341 -1.55 -30.27 4.90
CA LYS A 341 -1.21 -31.48 5.65
C LYS A 341 -0.06 -31.30 6.66
N ASN A 342 0.57 -30.14 6.72
CA ASN A 342 1.76 -29.86 7.52
C ASN A 342 1.59 -28.76 8.59
N ALA A 343 0.42 -28.11 8.70
CA ALA A 343 0.16 -27.21 9.81
C ALA A 343 -0.59 -27.96 10.91
N VAL A 344 0.11 -28.34 11.96
CA VAL A 344 -0.53 -28.90 13.15
C VAL A 344 -1.36 -27.81 13.80
N ALA A 345 -2.69 -27.96 13.75
CA ALA A 345 -3.60 -27.06 14.44
C ALA A 345 -3.28 -27.07 15.94
N GLN A 346 -2.91 -25.91 16.48
CA GLN A 346 -2.57 -25.82 17.91
C GLN A 346 -3.74 -25.20 18.67
N LYS A 347 -4.24 -25.94 19.66
CA LYS A 347 -5.28 -25.44 20.56
C LYS A 347 -4.66 -24.47 21.57
N TYR A 348 -5.33 -23.36 21.82
CA TYR A 348 -4.97 -22.52 22.96
C TYR A 348 -5.14 -23.35 24.24
N GLY A 349 -4.09 -23.45 25.05
CA GLY A 349 -4.18 -24.05 26.38
C GLY A 349 -5.14 -23.25 27.28
N ASP A 350 -5.78 -23.91 28.23
CA ASP A 350 -6.85 -23.37 29.08
C ASP A 350 -6.47 -22.18 29.98
N GLN A 351 -5.20 -21.75 29.96
CA GLN A 351 -4.71 -20.68 30.83
C GLN A 351 -3.90 -19.63 30.09
N ARG A 352 -4.57 -18.77 29.33
CA ARG A 352 -3.92 -17.61 28.70
C ARG A 352 -3.42 -16.60 29.73
N PHE A 353 -4.19 -16.36 30.77
CA PHE A 353 -3.92 -15.38 31.81
C PHE A 353 -3.91 -16.06 33.19
N ARG A 354 -2.99 -15.60 34.05
CA ARG A 354 -2.96 -15.91 35.48
C ARG A 354 -2.90 -14.61 36.26
N VAL A 355 -3.49 -14.58 37.44
CA VAL A 355 -3.32 -13.43 38.35
C VAL A 355 -1.83 -13.24 38.66
N GLY A 356 -1.35 -12.02 38.53
CA GLY A 356 0.06 -11.69 38.68
C GLY A 356 0.88 -11.76 37.38
N ASP A 357 0.34 -12.28 36.26
CA ASP A 357 1.01 -12.20 34.96
C ASP A 357 1.39 -10.73 34.66
N THR A 358 2.65 -10.51 34.30
CA THR A 358 3.16 -9.18 34.01
C THR A 358 3.81 -9.17 32.62
N PHE A 359 3.51 -8.13 31.84
CA PHE A 359 4.00 -7.96 30.49
C PHE A 359 4.58 -6.54 30.35
N THR A 360 5.81 -6.43 29.88
CA THR A 360 6.40 -5.14 29.53
C THR A 360 6.75 -5.12 28.06
N GLY A 361 6.58 -3.98 27.43
CA GLY A 361 6.90 -3.79 26.03
C GLY A 361 7.37 -2.37 25.75
N LYS A 362 7.80 -2.15 24.52
CA LYS A 362 8.10 -0.82 23.99
C LYS A 362 7.22 -0.55 22.77
N LEU A 363 6.70 0.66 22.72
CA LEU A 363 5.97 1.18 21.57
C LEU A 363 6.83 2.25 20.91
N THR A 364 7.13 2.08 19.62
CA THR A 364 7.95 3.01 18.84
C THR A 364 7.18 3.50 17.62
N ASP A 365 7.47 4.71 17.19
CA ASP A 365 7.03 5.22 15.91
C ASP A 365 7.84 4.54 14.79
N ALA A 366 7.15 3.87 13.87
CA ALA A 366 7.79 3.07 12.83
C ALA A 366 8.51 3.92 11.77
N ILE A 367 8.17 5.20 11.64
CA ILE A 367 8.73 6.11 10.64
C ILE A 367 10.02 6.74 11.17
N THR A 368 9.98 7.21 12.41
CA THR A 368 11.10 7.96 13.04
C THR A 368 12.00 7.09 13.90
N GLY A 369 11.57 5.89 14.25
CA GLY A 369 12.24 5.01 15.21
C GLY A 369 12.21 5.50 16.66
N LYS A 370 11.54 6.62 16.96
CA LYS A 370 11.48 7.17 18.32
C LYS A 370 10.61 6.34 19.24
N LEU A 371 11.07 6.15 20.46
CA LEU A 371 10.27 5.54 21.53
C LEU A 371 9.08 6.45 21.85
N ILE A 372 7.86 5.93 21.69
CA ILE A 372 6.63 6.61 22.12
C ILE A 372 6.43 6.40 23.61
N MET A 373 6.45 5.11 24.04
CA MET A 373 6.30 4.77 25.46
C MET A 373 6.77 3.35 25.76
N ASN A 374 7.12 3.10 27.02
CA ASN A 374 7.22 1.76 27.56
C ASN A 374 5.85 1.35 28.11
N THR A 375 5.41 0.14 27.79
CA THR A 375 4.14 -0.41 28.28
C THR A 375 4.39 -1.35 29.45
N TYR A 376 3.48 -1.35 30.40
CA TYR A 376 3.46 -2.26 31.53
C TYR A 376 2.03 -2.71 31.78
N ASN A 377 1.77 -4.00 31.71
CA ASN A 377 0.45 -4.58 31.97
C ASN A 377 0.61 -5.68 33.02
N LYS A 378 -0.23 -5.67 34.05
CA LYS A 378 -0.30 -6.71 35.07
C LYS A 378 -1.73 -7.22 35.17
N VAL A 379 -1.91 -8.52 35.17
CA VAL A 379 -3.20 -9.14 35.50
C VAL A 379 -3.42 -9.00 37.01
N GLU A 380 -4.36 -8.15 37.40
CA GLU A 380 -4.65 -7.89 38.82
C GLU A 380 -5.66 -8.89 39.40
N LYS A 381 -6.69 -9.21 38.59
CA LYS A 381 -7.71 -10.20 38.97
C LYS A 381 -8.32 -10.83 37.75
N ILE A 382 -8.88 -12.00 37.95
CA ILE A 382 -9.76 -12.70 37.02
C ILE A 382 -11.06 -12.99 37.77
N GLU A 383 -12.19 -12.49 37.27
CA GLU A 383 -13.46 -12.56 37.95
C GLU A 383 -14.59 -12.64 36.93
N SER A 384 -15.56 -13.52 37.13
CA SER A 384 -16.73 -13.71 36.24
C SER A 384 -16.38 -13.85 34.77
N GLY A 385 -15.30 -14.57 34.43
CA GLY A 385 -14.84 -14.77 33.05
C GLY A 385 -14.13 -13.56 32.42
N LEU A 386 -13.84 -12.53 33.21
CA LEU A 386 -13.13 -11.33 32.78
C LEU A 386 -11.76 -11.20 33.43
N VAL A 387 -10.80 -10.76 32.64
CA VAL A 387 -9.40 -10.51 33.01
C VAL A 387 -9.19 -9.00 33.13
N TYR A 388 -8.80 -8.54 34.29
CA TYR A 388 -8.55 -7.14 34.58
C TYR A 388 -7.05 -6.86 34.54
N LEU A 389 -6.63 -6.07 33.56
CA LEU A 389 -5.23 -5.68 33.37
C LEU A 389 -5.07 -4.21 33.78
N ASN A 390 -4.16 -3.96 34.71
CA ASN A 390 -3.74 -2.62 35.08
C ASN A 390 -2.46 -2.28 34.31
N ASN A 391 -2.48 -1.17 33.61
CA ASN A 391 -1.31 -0.56 33.04
C ASN A 391 -0.81 0.51 34.01
N LYS A 392 0.31 0.27 34.67
CA LYS A 392 0.96 1.26 35.55
C LYS A 392 1.66 2.39 34.79
N SER A 393 1.25 2.68 33.54
CA SER A 393 1.65 3.91 32.89
C SER A 393 1.10 5.11 33.67
N LYS A 394 1.79 6.25 33.60
CA LYS A 394 1.44 7.48 34.36
C LYS A 394 0.03 8.01 34.10
N ASP A 395 -0.66 7.51 33.12
CA ASP A 395 -2.01 7.91 32.70
C ASP A 395 -3.14 7.02 33.25
N GLY A 396 -2.83 6.03 34.12
CA GLY A 396 -3.82 5.17 34.77
C GLY A 396 -4.58 4.27 33.78
N SER A 397 -3.98 3.94 32.64
CA SER A 397 -4.62 3.10 31.64
C SER A 397 -4.88 1.69 32.15
N TYR A 398 -6.00 1.08 31.75
CA TYR A 398 -6.35 -0.30 32.06
C TYR A 398 -7.09 -0.96 30.90
N ALA A 399 -7.16 -2.27 30.91
CA ALA A 399 -7.94 -3.04 29.96
C ALA A 399 -8.72 -4.16 30.64
N ILE A 400 -9.91 -4.45 30.13
CA ILE A 400 -10.70 -5.60 30.53
C ILE A 400 -10.83 -6.49 29.30
N ARG A 401 -10.48 -7.78 29.47
CA ARG A 401 -10.57 -8.79 28.41
C ARG A 401 -11.43 -9.98 28.85
N THR A 402 -11.95 -10.70 27.89
CA THR A 402 -12.51 -12.03 28.15
C THR A 402 -11.40 -13.06 28.33
N LEU A 403 -11.69 -14.24 28.88
CA LEU A 403 -10.70 -15.31 29.05
C LEU A 403 -10.09 -15.79 27.72
N ASP A 404 -10.83 -15.72 26.64
CA ASP A 404 -10.36 -16.01 25.29
C ASP A 404 -9.61 -14.85 24.62
N GLY A 405 -9.38 -13.74 25.35
CA GLY A 405 -8.56 -12.61 24.91
C GLY A 405 -9.31 -11.48 24.24
N GLY A 406 -10.63 -11.57 24.09
CA GLY A 406 -11.46 -10.51 23.52
C GLY A 406 -11.38 -9.22 24.35
N LEU A 407 -11.22 -8.09 23.70
CA LEU A 407 -11.16 -6.77 24.37
C LEU A 407 -12.58 -6.26 24.63
N VAL A 408 -12.94 -6.12 25.91
CA VAL A 408 -14.24 -5.60 26.35
C VAL A 408 -14.17 -4.09 26.55
N ARG A 409 -13.07 -3.63 27.17
CA ARG A 409 -12.89 -2.23 27.54
C ARG A 409 -11.41 -1.87 27.57
N VAL A 410 -11.10 -0.66 27.14
CA VAL A 410 -9.76 -0.08 27.28
C VAL A 410 -9.87 1.37 27.67
N GLY A 411 -9.08 1.78 28.65
CA GLY A 411 -8.98 3.16 29.11
C GLY A 411 -7.55 3.66 29.03
N GLY A 412 -7.37 4.96 28.89
CA GLY A 412 -6.09 5.65 28.84
C GLY A 412 -6.24 7.14 28.61
N ALA A 413 -5.16 7.81 28.23
CA ALA A 413 -5.10 9.26 28.05
C ALA A 413 -6.12 9.82 27.04
N ARG A 414 -6.60 8.97 26.10
CA ARG A 414 -7.61 9.34 25.10
C ARG A 414 -9.07 9.07 25.53
N GLY A 415 -9.29 8.74 26.81
CA GLY A 415 -10.58 8.34 27.35
C GLY A 415 -10.80 6.84 27.30
N MET A 416 -12.03 6.43 27.48
CA MET A 416 -12.46 5.06 27.64
C MET A 416 -13.27 4.59 26.43
N PHE A 417 -12.97 3.38 25.94
CA PHE A 417 -13.66 2.75 24.84
C PHE A 417 -14.24 1.40 25.26
N PHE A 418 -15.46 1.14 24.84
CA PHE A 418 -16.20 -0.10 25.09
C PHE A 418 -16.43 -0.81 23.75
N TYR A 419 -16.36 -2.13 23.76
CA TYR A 419 -16.54 -2.99 22.60
C TYR A 419 -17.68 -3.99 22.85
N ASP A 420 -18.70 -3.97 22.01
CA ASP A 420 -19.86 -4.87 22.11
C ASP A 420 -20.24 -5.43 20.72
N PRO A 421 -20.17 -6.77 20.51
CA PRO A 421 -19.54 -7.77 21.39
C PRO A 421 -18.04 -7.50 21.59
N PRO A 422 -17.37 -8.17 22.55
CA PRO A 422 -15.95 -7.99 22.79
C PRO A 422 -15.12 -8.15 21.51
N ARG A 423 -14.23 -7.22 21.25
CA ARG A 423 -13.36 -7.24 20.06
C ARG A 423 -12.38 -8.42 20.16
N LEU A 424 -12.53 -9.39 19.30
CA LEU A 424 -11.70 -10.59 19.24
C LEU A 424 -10.80 -10.58 18.01
N ASP A 425 -9.56 -10.18 18.18
CA ASP A 425 -8.56 -10.16 17.10
C ASP A 425 -7.90 -11.54 16.88
N MET A 426 -8.09 -12.48 17.81
CA MET A 426 -7.61 -13.85 17.70
C MET A 426 -8.75 -14.85 17.86
N PRO A 427 -8.78 -15.95 17.09
CA PRO A 427 -9.81 -16.98 17.25
C PRO A 427 -9.67 -17.66 18.61
N GLY A 428 -10.83 -17.95 19.23
CA GLY A 428 -10.90 -18.52 20.58
C GLY A 428 -10.13 -19.81 20.78
N ASP A 429 -10.12 -20.72 19.80
CA ASP A 429 -9.78 -22.11 20.07
C ASP A 429 -8.56 -22.65 19.31
N ILE A 430 -8.39 -22.31 18.04
CA ILE A 430 -7.36 -22.92 17.18
C ILE A 430 -6.72 -21.89 16.30
N LEU A 431 -5.38 -21.78 16.35
CA LEU A 431 -4.56 -21.05 15.39
C LEU A 431 -4.11 -21.98 14.27
N GLU A 432 -4.47 -21.63 13.04
CA GLU A 432 -4.10 -22.38 11.83
C GLU A 432 -3.84 -21.40 10.69
N VAL A 433 -2.73 -21.60 9.98
CA VAL A 433 -2.39 -20.76 8.81
C VAL A 433 -3.43 -20.95 7.72
N GLY A 434 -3.92 -19.82 7.17
CA GLY A 434 -5.01 -19.81 6.20
C GLY A 434 -6.38 -19.51 6.80
N LYS A 435 -6.58 -19.64 8.11
CA LYS A 435 -7.83 -19.32 8.78
C LYS A 435 -8.16 -17.84 8.65
N ARG A 436 -9.42 -17.54 8.30
CA ARG A 436 -9.91 -16.15 8.13
C ARG A 436 -11.29 -16.02 8.73
N TRP A 437 -11.59 -14.82 9.27
CA TRP A 437 -12.93 -14.49 9.77
C TRP A 437 -13.17 -12.98 9.74
N ILE A 438 -14.41 -12.60 9.92
CA ILE A 438 -14.82 -11.21 10.08
C ILE A 438 -15.30 -11.05 11.52
N SER A 439 -14.83 -10.00 12.19
CA SER A 439 -15.33 -9.58 13.50
C SER A 439 -16.02 -8.23 13.36
N ARG A 440 -17.23 -8.12 13.87
CA ARG A 440 -18.02 -6.89 13.85
C ARG A 440 -18.41 -6.55 15.27
N TYR A 441 -18.14 -5.32 15.66
CA TYR A 441 -18.41 -4.83 17.01
C TYR A 441 -18.77 -3.35 17.00
N THR A 442 -19.55 -2.95 18.01
CA THR A 442 -19.84 -1.54 18.26
C THR A 442 -18.74 -0.98 19.17
N VAL A 443 -18.20 0.18 18.81
CA VAL A 443 -17.27 0.95 19.62
C VAL A 443 -17.99 2.14 20.21
N THR A 444 -17.95 2.26 21.54
CA THR A 444 -18.50 3.44 22.24
C THR A 444 -17.36 4.18 22.93
N SER A 445 -17.18 5.45 22.60
CA SER A 445 -16.25 6.36 23.29
C SER A 445 -16.97 7.03 24.45
N GLU A 446 -16.47 6.86 25.67
CA GLU A 446 -17.03 7.52 26.84
C GLU A 446 -16.80 9.03 26.83
N ALA A 447 -15.67 9.47 26.30
CA ALA A 447 -15.29 10.89 26.27
C ALA A 447 -16.11 11.71 25.26
N THR A 448 -16.29 11.19 24.04
CA THR A 448 -16.99 11.89 22.95
C THR A 448 -18.46 11.49 22.83
N LYS A 449 -18.89 10.43 23.54
CA LYS A 449 -20.21 9.79 23.40
C LYS A 449 -20.49 9.27 21.97
N GLU A 450 -19.47 9.21 21.12
CA GLU A 450 -19.59 8.66 19.79
C GLU A 450 -19.78 7.15 19.85
N VAL A 451 -20.69 6.64 19.02
CA VAL A 451 -20.96 5.23 18.83
C VAL A 451 -20.81 4.92 17.34
N PHE A 452 -19.95 3.99 17.00
CA PHE A 452 -19.78 3.53 15.62
C PHE A 452 -19.58 2.03 15.55
N ILE A 453 -19.96 1.45 14.42
CA ILE A 453 -19.76 0.02 14.15
C ILE A 453 -18.47 -0.11 13.38
N GLU A 454 -17.59 -1.00 13.84
CA GLU A 454 -16.38 -1.37 13.14
C GLU A 454 -16.46 -2.84 12.72
N GLU A 455 -16.09 -3.10 11.49
CA GLU A 455 -15.97 -4.43 10.93
C GLU A 455 -14.51 -4.64 10.50
N VAL A 456 -13.90 -5.70 11.00
CA VAL A 456 -12.52 -6.03 10.71
C VAL A 456 -12.44 -7.40 10.04
N SER A 457 -11.60 -7.50 9.03
CA SER A 457 -11.21 -8.76 8.42
C SER A 457 -9.91 -9.24 9.05
N ILE A 458 -9.89 -10.49 9.46
CA ILE A 458 -8.75 -11.08 10.19
C ILE A 458 -8.30 -12.34 9.44
N ALA A 459 -6.98 -12.51 9.29
CA ALA A 459 -6.38 -13.66 8.63
C ALA A 459 -5.11 -14.11 9.36
N ILE A 460 -4.95 -15.42 9.56
CA ILE A 460 -3.69 -16.03 9.98
C ILE A 460 -2.91 -16.36 8.70
N VAL A 461 -1.84 -15.59 8.43
CA VAL A 461 -1.18 -15.62 7.12
C VAL A 461 0.11 -16.43 7.11
N ALA A 462 0.76 -16.63 8.26
CA ALA A 462 1.99 -17.39 8.36
C ALA A 462 2.20 -17.96 9.76
N TYR A 463 3.07 -18.96 9.87
CA TYR A 463 3.73 -19.39 11.12
C TYR A 463 5.22 -19.26 10.88
N GLU A 464 5.87 -18.31 11.53
CA GLU A 464 7.23 -17.88 11.23
C GLU A 464 8.01 -17.48 12.48
N GLU A 465 9.33 -17.41 12.38
CA GLU A 465 10.18 -16.90 13.45
C GLU A 465 10.09 -15.38 13.54
N VAL A 466 9.87 -14.86 14.73
CA VAL A 466 9.86 -13.42 15.03
C VAL A 466 10.87 -13.11 16.13
N GLU A 467 11.66 -12.08 15.92
CA GLU A 467 12.62 -11.57 16.91
C GLU A 467 12.04 -10.33 17.60
N VAL A 468 12.13 -10.32 18.91
CA VAL A 468 11.75 -9.22 19.81
C VAL A 468 12.79 -9.09 20.91
N PRO A 469 12.84 -8.00 21.70
CA PRO A 469 13.80 -7.85 22.79
C PRO A 469 13.79 -8.99 23.80
N LEU A 470 12.66 -9.68 23.98
CA LEU A 470 12.54 -10.87 24.83
C LEU A 470 13.28 -12.09 24.28
N GLY A 471 13.51 -12.18 22.96
CA GLY A 471 14.14 -13.31 22.29
C GLY A 471 13.52 -13.64 20.93
N ARG A 472 13.84 -14.83 20.40
CA ARG A 472 13.29 -15.37 19.14
C ARG A 472 12.23 -16.42 19.42
N PHE A 473 11.11 -16.32 18.68
CA PHE A 473 9.95 -17.18 18.89
C PHE A 473 9.30 -17.56 17.57
N TRP A 474 8.88 -18.79 17.45
CA TRP A 474 7.95 -19.19 16.39
C TRP A 474 6.55 -18.71 16.75
N ALA A 475 5.92 -17.93 15.88
CA ALA A 475 4.64 -17.31 16.15
C ALA A 475 3.74 -17.26 14.90
N TYR A 476 2.44 -17.22 15.14
CA TYR A 476 1.47 -17.00 14.08
C TYR A 476 1.43 -15.51 13.77
N ARG A 477 1.62 -15.17 12.48
CA ARG A 477 1.39 -13.83 11.97
C ARG A 477 -0.07 -13.66 11.59
N ILE A 478 -0.71 -12.69 12.22
CA ILE A 478 -2.13 -12.39 12.07
C ILE A 478 -2.27 -10.99 11.52
N GLU A 479 -3.06 -10.84 10.46
CA GLU A 479 -3.36 -9.56 9.84
C GLU A 479 -4.82 -9.19 10.11
N VAL A 480 -5.02 -7.97 10.60
CA VAL A 480 -6.33 -7.35 10.85
C VAL A 480 -6.45 -6.12 9.98
N THR A 481 -7.50 -6.04 9.20
CA THR A 481 -7.73 -4.92 8.28
C THR A 481 -9.13 -4.36 8.48
N SER A 482 -9.20 -3.04 8.63
CA SER A 482 -10.45 -2.27 8.62
C SER A 482 -10.31 -1.06 7.69
N PRO A 483 -11.39 -0.32 7.42
CA PRO A 483 -11.30 0.97 6.71
C PRO A 483 -10.47 2.02 7.45
N SER A 484 -10.30 1.89 8.76
CA SER A 484 -9.65 2.89 9.63
C SER A 484 -8.18 2.55 9.94
N PHE A 485 -7.80 1.26 9.91
CA PHE A 485 -6.44 0.83 10.24
C PHE A 485 -6.09 -0.53 9.60
N LYS A 486 -4.79 -0.78 9.50
CA LYS A 486 -4.21 -2.12 9.28
C LYS A 486 -3.31 -2.46 10.46
N ARG A 487 -3.44 -3.69 10.98
CA ARG A 487 -2.58 -4.20 12.05
C ARG A 487 -2.06 -5.57 11.70
N THR A 488 -0.77 -5.75 11.82
CA THR A 488 -0.12 -7.07 11.72
C THR A 488 0.47 -7.39 13.08
N PHE A 489 0.19 -8.57 13.63
CA PHE A 489 0.76 -8.95 14.90
C PHE A 489 1.18 -10.43 14.93
N TRP A 490 2.13 -10.73 15.80
CA TRP A 490 2.67 -12.06 16.01
C TRP A 490 2.27 -12.57 17.39
N ALA A 491 1.62 -13.72 17.41
CA ALA A 491 1.09 -14.33 18.63
C ALA A 491 1.49 -15.79 18.77
N GLN A 492 1.78 -16.18 20.01
CA GLN A 492 1.95 -17.57 20.39
C GLN A 492 0.69 -18.12 21.08
N PRO A 493 0.34 -19.40 20.83
CA PRO A 493 -0.73 -20.06 21.58
C PRO A 493 -0.49 -19.99 23.09
N GLY A 494 -1.54 -19.66 23.84
CA GLY A 494 -1.50 -19.64 25.31
C GLY A 494 -0.76 -18.44 25.95
N TRP A 495 -0.31 -17.43 25.16
CA TRP A 495 0.38 -16.28 25.75
C TRP A 495 -0.55 -15.15 26.18
N GLY A 496 -1.74 -15.04 25.62
CA GLY A 496 -2.71 -13.98 25.96
C GLY A 496 -2.34 -12.57 25.50
N ILE A 497 -1.10 -12.38 25.01
CA ILE A 497 -0.57 -11.13 24.48
C ILE A 497 0.26 -11.40 23.22
N GLU A 498 0.33 -10.42 22.33
CA GLU A 498 1.23 -10.47 21.18
C GLU A 498 2.71 -10.31 21.56
N LEU A 499 3.59 -10.93 20.78
CA LEU A 499 5.04 -10.73 20.86
C LEU A 499 5.43 -9.40 20.22
N LYS A 500 4.84 -9.11 19.06
CA LYS A 500 5.10 -7.92 18.24
C LYS A 500 3.81 -7.51 17.55
N SER A 501 3.63 -6.21 17.34
CA SER A 501 2.62 -5.74 16.41
C SER A 501 3.06 -4.48 15.67
N VAL A 502 2.56 -4.34 14.44
CA VAL A 502 2.68 -3.13 13.61
C VAL A 502 1.27 -2.64 13.34
N THR A 503 0.96 -1.43 13.77
CA THR A 503 -0.36 -0.81 13.60
C THR A 503 -0.23 0.46 12.78
N GLU A 504 -0.91 0.51 11.66
CA GLU A 504 -0.99 1.67 10.79
C GLU A 504 -2.42 2.23 10.84
N ARG A 505 -2.57 3.51 11.19
CA ARG A 505 -3.86 4.22 11.25
C ARG A 505 -3.94 5.22 10.13
N PHE A 506 -4.88 5.01 9.21
CA PHE A 506 -4.94 5.78 7.96
C PHE A 506 -5.31 7.25 8.19
N LYS A 507 -6.35 7.50 8.99
CA LYS A 507 -6.80 8.88 9.28
C LYS A 507 -5.76 9.70 10.07
N ALA A 508 -5.07 9.07 10.98
CA ALA A 508 -4.05 9.72 11.81
C ALA A 508 -2.67 9.75 11.17
N GLN A 509 -2.47 9.05 10.05
CA GLN A 509 -1.19 8.89 9.36
C GLN A 509 -0.06 8.43 10.31
N THR A 510 -0.38 7.54 11.25
CA THR A 510 0.58 7.01 12.21
C THR A 510 0.86 5.54 11.95
N LYS A 511 2.11 5.14 12.14
CA LYS A 511 2.54 3.75 12.10
C LYS A 511 3.37 3.46 13.35
N GLU A 512 2.90 2.53 14.15
CA GLU A 512 3.46 2.21 15.45
C GLU A 512 3.91 0.75 15.47
N VAL A 513 5.05 0.48 16.11
CA VAL A 513 5.56 -0.88 16.36
C VAL A 513 5.58 -1.13 17.86
N PHE A 514 4.89 -2.17 18.28
CA PHE A 514 4.99 -2.72 19.61
C PHE A 514 5.90 -3.94 19.62
N GLU A 515 6.78 -4.07 20.61
CA GLU A 515 7.63 -5.24 20.83
C GLU A 515 7.65 -5.61 22.31
N LEU A 516 7.45 -6.89 22.59
CA LEU A 516 7.48 -7.44 23.95
C LEU A 516 8.92 -7.48 24.47
N VAL A 517 9.14 -6.92 25.66
CA VAL A 517 10.46 -6.84 26.32
C VAL A 517 10.59 -7.88 27.41
N SER A 518 9.53 -8.10 28.21
CA SER A 518 9.53 -9.13 29.23
C SER A 518 8.15 -9.73 29.46
N ARG A 519 8.12 -10.95 29.93
CA ARG A 519 6.93 -11.65 30.42
C ARG A 519 7.28 -12.40 31.70
N ILE A 520 6.54 -12.14 32.76
CA ILE A 520 6.65 -12.82 34.04
C ILE A 520 5.32 -13.50 34.31
N ARG A 521 5.34 -14.81 34.55
CA ARG A 521 4.14 -15.56 34.89
C ARG A 521 3.76 -15.36 36.34
N GLY A 522 2.49 -15.14 36.58
CA GLY A 522 1.92 -15.10 37.92
C GLY A 522 1.89 -16.48 38.57
N SER A 523 1.91 -16.50 39.90
CA SER A 523 1.96 -17.71 40.70
C SER A 523 0.60 -18.35 40.95
N GLU A 524 -0.49 -17.58 40.84
CA GLU A 524 -1.83 -18.11 41.08
C GLU A 524 -2.45 -18.71 39.82
N VAL A 525 -2.84 -19.97 39.94
CA VAL A 525 -3.69 -20.70 38.99
C VAL A 525 -5.09 -20.72 39.61
N LEU A 526 -6.07 -20.19 38.90
CA LEU A 526 -7.48 -20.32 39.31
C LEU A 526 -7.96 -21.75 39.14
#